data_4675eb5ddb4e893ce0a0b0488ef39568
#
_entry.id   4675eb5ddb4e893ce0a0b0488ef39568
#
_cell.length_a   1.000
_cell.length_b   1.000
_cell.length_c   1.000
_cell.angle_alpha   90.00
_cell.angle_beta   90.00
_cell.angle_gamma   90.00
#
_symmetry.space_group_name_H-M   'P 1'
#
loop_
_entity.id
_entity.type
_entity.pdbx_description
1 polymer ?
#
loop_
_entity_poly.entity_id
_entity_poly.type
_entity_poly.pdbx_seq_one_letter_code
_entity_poly.pdbx_strand_id
1 'polypeptide(L)'
;MKKLVLILAMLMAAVSATGLKAQESNDVKESNAKCYFNFTNSGFISAQNLNNSYVVYEIPGMSAAEVKAATMTTISSMYNSPKDNINNLSENMIQLEGYMSRVYYSVMNNGDRYPVDIAFNWVIQFKDGKIRFNIPTFKQIYITNVPLMGSLKLDMSKPIQTLIDIDSNRTLVVSEFNNLIREISKKAKSANDW
;
A
#
# COMPACT_ATOMS: atom_id res chain seq x y z
N MET A 1 2.43 56.24 22.48
CA MET A 1 1.73 55.21 21.65
C MET A 1 2.68 54.28 20.90
N LYS A 2 3.97 54.64 20.63
CA LYS A 2 4.91 53.76 19.91
C LYS A 2 5.50 52.58 20.72
N LYS A 3 5.47 52.64 22.06
CA LYS A 3 5.99 51.56 22.94
C LYS A 3 5.03 50.42 23.20
N LEU A 4 3.73 50.64 23.01
CA LEU A 4 2.71 49.60 23.26
C LEU A 4 2.61 48.59 22.08
N VAL A 5 2.90 49.07 20.85
CA VAL A 5 2.85 48.21 19.64
C VAL A 5 4.01 47.24 19.59
N LEU A 6 5.19 47.59 20.19
CA LEU A 6 6.38 46.74 20.18
C LEU A 6 6.25 45.56 21.15
N ILE A 7 5.50 45.73 22.25
CA ILE A 7 5.27 44.63 23.25
C ILE A 7 4.27 43.63 22.72
N LEU A 8 3.27 44.06 21.93
CA LEU A 8 2.28 43.16 21.34
C LEU A 8 2.86 42.28 20.20
N ALA A 9 3.86 42.83 19.47
CA ALA A 9 4.55 42.09 18.42
C ALA A 9 5.49 41.00 18.97
N MET A 10 6.07 41.19 20.16
CA MET A 10 6.92 40.19 20.81
C MET A 10 6.10 39.06 21.47
N LEU A 11 4.85 39.29 21.86
CA LEU A 11 4.00 38.27 22.45
C LEU A 11 3.41 37.30 21.42
N MET A 12 3.26 37.74 20.17
CA MET A 12 2.77 36.87 19.08
C MET A 12 3.87 35.95 18.48
N ALA A 13 5.11 36.28 18.63
CA ALA A 13 6.26 35.47 18.17
C ALA A 13 6.57 34.29 19.11
N ALA A 14 6.13 34.34 20.38
CA ALA A 14 6.41 33.28 21.36
C ALA A 14 5.39 32.13 21.34
N VAL A 15 4.18 32.33 20.76
CA VAL A 15 3.13 31.29 20.71
C VAL A 15 3.25 30.40 19.48
N SER A 16 3.93 30.85 18.42
CA SER A 16 4.12 30.06 17.19
C SER A 16 5.29 29.07 17.24
N ALA A 17 6.20 29.19 18.23
CA ALA A 17 7.38 28.32 18.32
C ALA A 17 7.15 27.02 19.12
N THR A 18 6.06 26.92 19.89
CA THR A 18 5.77 25.72 20.71
C THR A 18 4.82 24.75 20.01
N GLY A 19 4.05 25.17 19.01
CA GLY A 19 3.15 24.30 18.25
C GLY A 19 3.85 23.46 17.16
N LEU A 20 4.96 23.97 16.60
CA LEU A 20 5.68 23.27 15.52
C LEU A 20 6.56 22.10 15.98
N LYS A 21 7.02 22.11 17.23
CA LYS A 21 7.89 21.02 17.76
C LYS A 21 7.13 19.75 18.16
N ALA A 22 5.82 19.84 18.41
CA ALA A 22 5.01 18.67 18.76
C ALA A 22 4.54 17.88 17.52
N GLN A 23 4.46 18.52 16.37
CA GLN A 23 3.99 17.86 15.13
C GLN A 23 5.11 17.16 14.37
N GLU A 24 6.34 17.71 14.38
CA GLU A 24 7.50 17.06 13.78
C GLU A 24 7.91 15.73 14.45
N SER A 25 7.63 15.55 15.74
CA SER A 25 8.03 14.31 16.45
C SER A 25 7.12 13.12 16.20
N ASN A 26 5.87 13.34 15.74
CA ASN A 26 4.93 12.25 15.44
C ASN A 26 5.02 11.83 13.98
N ASP A 27 5.20 12.76 13.04
CA ASP A 27 5.34 12.43 11.62
C ASP A 27 6.67 11.72 11.30
N VAL A 28 7.75 12.04 12.02
CA VAL A 28 9.06 11.38 11.86
C VAL A 28 9.05 9.96 12.47
N LYS A 29 8.18 9.66 13.45
CA LYS A 29 8.03 8.29 13.97
C LYS A 29 7.21 7.37 13.08
N GLU A 30 6.29 7.89 12.27
CA GLU A 30 5.55 7.09 11.28
C GLU A 30 6.33 6.86 9.98
N SER A 31 7.30 7.69 9.62
CA SER A 31 8.12 7.50 8.42
C SER A 31 9.11 6.33 8.50
N ASN A 32 9.35 5.76 9.68
CA ASN A 32 10.00 4.45 9.87
C ASN A 32 9.03 3.27 9.70
N ALA A 33 7.92 3.47 8.99
CA ALA A 33 6.99 2.41 8.65
C ALA A 33 7.73 1.31 7.89
N LYS A 34 7.81 0.14 8.51
CA LYS A 34 8.49 -1.05 7.99
C LYS A 34 8.13 -1.24 6.51
N CYS A 35 9.11 -1.11 5.63
CA CYS A 35 8.96 -1.41 4.22
C CYS A 35 8.93 -2.94 4.06
N TYR A 36 7.90 -3.47 3.41
CA TYR A 36 7.75 -4.92 3.22
C TYR A 36 8.25 -5.33 1.84
N PHE A 37 7.89 -4.59 0.80
CA PHE A 37 8.35 -4.81 -0.56
C PHE A 37 9.13 -3.61 -1.08
N ASN A 38 10.08 -3.89 -1.95
CA ASN A 38 10.75 -2.93 -2.82
C ASN A 38 10.54 -3.33 -4.28
N PHE A 39 10.85 -2.42 -5.21
CA PHE A 39 10.83 -2.68 -6.63
C PHE A 39 12.24 -2.48 -7.20
N THR A 40 12.70 -3.46 -7.97
CA THR A 40 13.98 -3.41 -8.67
C THR A 40 13.78 -3.58 -10.18
N ASN A 41 14.86 -3.58 -10.93
CA ASN A 41 14.81 -3.88 -12.36
C ASN A 41 14.29 -5.31 -12.66
N SER A 42 14.27 -6.20 -11.67
CA SER A 42 13.71 -7.55 -11.78
C SER A 42 12.27 -7.65 -11.31
N GLY A 43 11.64 -6.54 -10.88
CA GLY A 43 10.29 -6.49 -10.33
C GLY A 43 10.27 -6.36 -8.80
N PHE A 44 9.20 -6.85 -8.18
CA PHE A 44 9.06 -6.84 -6.71
C PHE A 44 10.06 -7.75 -6.04
N ILE A 45 10.63 -7.28 -4.94
CA ILE A 45 11.47 -8.07 -4.04
C ILE A 45 11.03 -7.85 -2.59
N SER A 46 11.30 -8.84 -1.72
CA SER A 46 11.10 -8.69 -0.29
C SER A 46 12.14 -7.72 0.30
N ALA A 47 11.68 -6.71 1.04
CA ALA A 47 12.57 -5.83 1.80
C ALA A 47 13.13 -6.49 3.07
N GLN A 48 12.50 -7.58 3.54
CA GLN A 48 12.97 -8.33 4.71
C GLN A 48 14.15 -9.26 4.37
N ASN A 49 14.13 -9.85 3.18
CA ASN A 49 15.19 -10.71 2.66
C ASN A 49 15.10 -10.74 1.13
N LEU A 50 16.13 -10.24 0.47
CA LEU A 50 16.18 -10.09 -1.00
C LEU A 50 16.06 -11.43 -1.76
N ASN A 51 16.36 -12.55 -1.11
CA ASN A 51 16.24 -13.88 -1.70
C ASN A 51 14.83 -14.49 -1.56
N ASN A 52 13.94 -13.85 -0.81
CA ASN A 52 12.60 -14.33 -0.59
C ASN A 52 11.60 -13.68 -1.56
N SER A 53 10.69 -14.48 -2.10
CA SER A 53 9.54 -14.03 -2.87
C SER A 53 8.32 -13.69 -1.99
N TYR A 54 8.54 -13.37 -0.71
CA TYR A 54 7.50 -13.09 0.27
C TYR A 54 8.00 -12.23 1.42
N VAL A 55 7.06 -11.68 2.18
CA VAL A 55 7.28 -11.04 3.47
C VAL A 55 6.42 -11.70 4.54
N VAL A 56 6.87 -11.67 5.80
CA VAL A 56 6.14 -12.22 6.94
C VAL A 56 5.82 -11.12 7.94
N TYR A 57 4.58 -11.11 8.40
CA TYR A 57 4.11 -10.28 9.50
C TYR A 57 3.74 -11.18 10.68
N GLU A 58 4.23 -10.85 11.89
CA GLU A 58 3.97 -11.61 13.09
C GLU A 58 2.79 -11.05 13.89
N ILE A 59 1.88 -11.94 14.30
CA ILE A 59 0.71 -11.67 15.16
C ILE A 59 0.70 -12.73 16.26
N PRO A 60 1.55 -12.59 17.27
CA PRO A 60 1.67 -13.58 18.33
C PRO A 60 0.34 -13.80 19.05
N GLY A 61 0.07 -15.04 19.49
CA GLY A 61 -1.09 -15.40 20.27
C GLY A 61 -2.33 -15.82 19.49
N MET A 62 -2.33 -15.75 18.15
CA MET A 62 -3.43 -16.20 17.29
C MET A 62 -3.10 -17.50 16.58
N SER A 63 -4.05 -18.40 16.49
CA SER A 63 -3.97 -19.58 15.60
C SER A 63 -4.05 -19.18 14.12
N ALA A 64 -3.62 -20.05 13.22
CA ALA A 64 -3.72 -19.82 11.77
C ALA A 64 -5.16 -19.53 11.30
N ALA A 65 -6.15 -20.22 11.90
CA ALA A 65 -7.57 -20.01 11.59
C ALA A 65 -8.06 -18.62 12.02
N GLU A 66 -7.70 -18.15 13.22
CA GLU A 66 -8.04 -16.80 13.71
C GLU A 66 -7.39 -15.72 12.87
N VAL A 67 -6.10 -15.86 12.56
CA VAL A 67 -5.36 -14.93 11.69
C VAL A 67 -6.02 -14.86 10.31
N LYS A 68 -6.39 -16.01 9.73
CA LYS A 68 -7.10 -16.07 8.44
C LYS A 68 -8.46 -15.35 8.53
N ALA A 69 -9.27 -15.66 9.53
CA ALA A 69 -10.59 -15.08 9.71
C ALA A 69 -10.51 -13.54 9.85
N ALA A 70 -9.61 -13.03 10.70
CA ALA A 70 -9.37 -11.61 10.88
C ALA A 70 -8.90 -10.93 9.59
N THR A 71 -7.99 -11.58 8.84
CA THR A 71 -7.50 -11.09 7.55
C THR A 71 -8.64 -11.01 6.52
N MET A 72 -9.44 -12.06 6.39
CA MET A 72 -10.58 -12.09 5.47
C MET A 72 -11.62 -11.02 5.81
N THR A 73 -11.94 -10.82 7.09
CA THR A 73 -12.85 -9.77 7.56
C THR A 73 -12.31 -8.39 7.17
N THR A 74 -11.01 -8.17 7.37
CA THR A 74 -10.35 -6.90 7.00
C THR A 74 -10.44 -6.66 5.50
N ILE A 75 -10.03 -7.63 4.68
CA ILE A 75 -10.09 -7.52 3.21
C ILE A 75 -11.54 -7.29 2.78
N SER A 76 -12.50 -8.02 3.35
CA SER A 76 -13.93 -7.86 3.04
C SER A 76 -14.46 -6.47 3.35
N SER A 77 -13.92 -5.79 4.35
CA SER A 77 -14.28 -4.40 4.67
C SER A 77 -13.69 -3.37 3.70
N MET A 78 -12.68 -3.75 2.91
CA MET A 78 -11.99 -2.86 1.95
C MET A 78 -12.59 -2.93 0.54
N TYR A 79 -13.35 -3.98 0.23
CA TYR A 79 -13.90 -4.23 -1.11
C TYR A 79 -15.43 -4.29 -1.07
N ASN A 80 -16.09 -3.70 -2.08
CA ASN A 80 -17.56 -3.67 -2.18
C ASN A 80 -18.17 -5.05 -2.46
N SER A 81 -17.42 -5.98 -3.04
CA SER A 81 -17.86 -7.36 -3.35
C SER A 81 -16.80 -8.38 -2.93
N PRO A 82 -16.60 -8.58 -1.61
CA PRO A 82 -15.49 -9.38 -1.10
C PRO A 82 -15.56 -10.85 -1.52
N LYS A 83 -16.75 -11.42 -1.74
CA LYS A 83 -16.92 -12.82 -2.13
C LYS A 83 -16.35 -13.13 -3.51
N ASP A 84 -16.37 -12.15 -4.41
CA ASP A 84 -15.88 -12.29 -5.78
C ASP A 84 -14.36 -12.07 -5.88
N ASN A 85 -13.77 -11.53 -4.81
CA ASN A 85 -12.36 -11.12 -4.79
C ASN A 85 -11.46 -12.04 -3.95
N ILE A 86 -12.04 -12.94 -3.13
CA ILE A 86 -11.27 -13.83 -2.26
C ILE A 86 -11.57 -15.29 -2.61
N ASN A 87 -10.55 -15.98 -3.12
CA ASN A 87 -10.58 -17.40 -3.40
C ASN A 87 -9.84 -18.18 -2.31
N ASN A 88 -10.51 -19.14 -1.66
CA ASN A 88 -9.86 -20.07 -0.74
C ASN A 88 -9.10 -21.12 -1.55
N LEU A 89 -7.76 -21.08 -1.51
CA LEU A 89 -6.90 -22.06 -2.16
C LEU A 89 -6.69 -23.31 -1.29
N SER A 90 -6.66 -23.13 0.04
CA SER A 90 -6.57 -24.19 1.02
C SER A 90 -7.06 -23.71 2.39
N GLU A 91 -7.01 -24.60 3.40
CA GLU A 91 -7.32 -24.23 4.78
C GLU A 91 -6.52 -23.00 5.25
N ASN A 92 -5.22 -22.93 4.91
CA ASN A 92 -4.28 -21.91 5.38
C ASN A 92 -3.80 -20.99 4.26
N MET A 93 -4.56 -20.84 3.16
CA MET A 93 -4.14 -20.02 2.02
C MET A 93 -5.36 -19.42 1.31
N ILE A 94 -5.26 -18.14 0.98
CA ILE A 94 -6.22 -17.44 0.12
C ILE A 94 -5.50 -16.79 -1.04
N GLN A 95 -6.23 -16.55 -2.12
CA GLN A 95 -5.85 -15.65 -3.20
C GLN A 95 -6.81 -14.47 -3.20
N LEU A 96 -6.25 -13.28 -3.10
CA LEU A 96 -6.97 -12.03 -3.29
C LEU A 96 -6.84 -11.61 -4.76
N GLU A 97 -7.96 -11.43 -5.45
CA GLU A 97 -8.04 -10.74 -6.73
C GLU A 97 -8.38 -9.29 -6.46
N GLY A 98 -7.41 -8.41 -6.67
CA GLY A 98 -7.53 -7.01 -6.31
C GLY A 98 -7.50 -6.08 -7.52
N TYR A 99 -8.00 -4.87 -7.29
CA TYR A 99 -7.96 -3.77 -8.24
C TYR A 99 -7.60 -2.49 -7.51
N MET A 100 -6.54 -1.82 -7.97
CA MET A 100 -6.12 -0.52 -7.48
C MET A 100 -6.39 0.52 -8.55
N SER A 101 -7.13 1.57 -8.24
CA SER A 101 -7.43 2.64 -9.18
C SER A 101 -6.51 3.84 -8.96
N ARG A 102 -6.11 4.48 -10.06
CA ARG A 102 -5.30 5.72 -10.06
C ARG A 102 -4.00 5.63 -9.26
N VAL A 103 -3.31 4.48 -9.37
CA VAL A 103 -2.06 4.24 -8.63
C VAL A 103 -0.99 5.27 -9.02
N TYR A 104 -0.93 5.64 -10.29
CA TYR A 104 -0.09 6.71 -10.82
C TYR A 104 -0.69 7.30 -12.11
N TYR A 105 0.00 8.24 -12.73
CA TYR A 105 -0.42 8.82 -14.00
C TYR A 105 0.62 8.55 -15.07
N SER A 106 0.18 7.98 -16.19
CA SER A 106 1.00 7.85 -17.41
C SER A 106 0.94 9.14 -18.23
N VAL A 107 2.08 9.57 -18.77
CA VAL A 107 2.19 10.74 -19.64
C VAL A 107 2.28 10.26 -21.08
N MET A 108 1.37 10.70 -21.93
CA MET A 108 1.38 10.39 -23.36
C MET A 108 2.26 11.38 -24.15
N ASN A 109 2.57 11.06 -25.41
CA ASN A 109 3.44 11.86 -26.26
C ASN A 109 2.98 13.31 -26.46
N ASN A 110 1.69 13.58 -26.29
CA ASN A 110 1.09 14.92 -26.36
C ASN A 110 1.19 15.70 -25.02
N GLY A 111 1.79 15.10 -23.98
CA GLY A 111 1.90 15.68 -22.66
C GLY A 111 0.70 15.46 -21.74
N ASP A 112 -0.40 14.88 -22.24
CA ASP A 112 -1.57 14.57 -21.43
C ASP A 112 -1.27 13.47 -20.40
N ARG A 113 -1.92 13.57 -19.23
CA ARG A 113 -1.76 12.64 -18.10
C ARG A 113 -3.03 11.84 -17.90
N TYR A 114 -2.90 10.52 -17.95
CA TYR A 114 -4.01 9.60 -17.76
C TYR A 114 -3.77 8.69 -16.54
N PRO A 115 -4.81 8.46 -15.72
CA PRO A 115 -4.68 7.58 -14.55
C PRO A 115 -4.41 6.15 -14.98
N VAL A 116 -3.61 5.47 -14.18
CA VAL A 116 -3.25 4.06 -14.37
C VAL A 116 -3.84 3.23 -13.24
N ASP A 117 -4.56 2.20 -13.63
CA ASP A 117 -5.20 1.23 -12.75
C ASP A 117 -4.51 -0.13 -12.89
N ILE A 118 -4.46 -0.89 -11.81
CA ILE A 118 -3.77 -2.19 -11.76
C ILE A 118 -4.70 -3.25 -11.20
N ALA A 119 -4.97 -4.29 -12.00
CA ALA A 119 -5.57 -5.53 -11.53
C ALA A 119 -4.48 -6.53 -11.16
N PHE A 120 -4.62 -7.20 -10.02
CA PHE A 120 -3.60 -8.09 -9.48
C PHE A 120 -4.18 -9.32 -8.79
N ASN A 121 -3.34 -10.38 -8.68
CA ASN A 121 -3.56 -11.52 -7.82
C ASN A 121 -2.53 -11.49 -6.69
N TRP A 122 -2.98 -11.82 -5.48
CA TRP A 122 -2.11 -11.84 -4.32
C TRP A 122 -2.38 -13.05 -3.43
N VAL A 123 -1.41 -13.92 -3.31
CA VAL A 123 -1.51 -15.10 -2.46
C VAL A 123 -1.04 -14.76 -1.05
N ILE A 124 -1.90 -15.03 -0.08
CA ILE A 124 -1.68 -14.81 1.35
C ILE A 124 -1.78 -16.15 2.07
N GLN A 125 -0.81 -16.48 2.90
CA GLN A 125 -0.72 -17.73 3.66
C GLN A 125 -0.73 -17.45 5.16
N PHE A 126 -1.30 -18.38 5.92
CA PHE A 126 -1.49 -18.26 7.35
C PHE A 126 -0.79 -19.40 8.09
N LYS A 127 -0.17 -19.07 9.22
CA LYS A 127 0.34 -19.99 10.23
C LYS A 127 0.03 -19.40 11.60
N ASP A 128 0.16 -20.23 12.65
CA ASP A 128 0.03 -19.76 14.03
C ASP A 128 0.94 -18.55 14.26
N GLY A 129 0.32 -17.46 14.65
CA GLY A 129 0.97 -16.18 14.92
C GLY A 129 1.60 -15.46 13.73
N LYS A 130 1.28 -15.83 12.47
CA LYS A 130 1.97 -15.24 11.29
C LYS A 130 1.08 -15.14 10.07
N ILE A 131 1.26 -14.04 9.32
CA ILE A 131 0.76 -13.88 7.94
C ILE A 131 1.96 -13.82 7.01
N ARG A 132 1.93 -14.59 5.94
CA ARG A 132 2.88 -14.50 4.84
C ARG A 132 2.20 -13.89 3.61
N PHE A 133 2.74 -12.79 3.13
CA PHE A 133 2.34 -12.14 1.89
C PHE A 133 3.35 -12.49 0.80
N ASN A 134 2.93 -13.23 -0.22
CA ASN A 134 3.77 -13.50 -1.37
C ASN A 134 3.93 -12.22 -2.22
N ILE A 135 4.90 -12.18 -3.14
CA ILE A 135 4.97 -11.12 -4.13
C ILE A 135 3.68 -11.11 -4.96
N PRO A 136 3.01 -9.95 -5.12
CA PRO A 136 1.81 -9.85 -5.95
C PRO A 136 2.14 -10.07 -7.42
N THR A 137 1.20 -10.64 -8.18
CA THR A 137 1.30 -10.79 -9.63
C THR A 137 0.27 -9.88 -10.31
N PHE A 138 0.67 -9.13 -11.32
CA PHE A 138 -0.23 -8.27 -12.06
C PHE A 138 -1.00 -9.07 -13.12
N LYS A 139 -2.33 -8.97 -13.09
CA LYS A 139 -3.21 -9.55 -14.12
C LYS A 139 -3.28 -8.64 -15.34
N GLN A 140 -3.43 -7.35 -15.08
CA GLN A 140 -3.58 -6.35 -16.12
C GLN A 140 -3.27 -4.95 -15.60
N ILE A 141 -2.67 -4.12 -16.41
CA ILE A 141 -2.51 -2.68 -16.21
C ILE A 141 -3.35 -1.96 -17.24
N TYR A 142 -4.11 -0.95 -16.80
CA TYR A 142 -4.99 -0.14 -17.63
C TYR A 142 -4.56 1.32 -17.56
N ILE A 143 -4.52 2.00 -18.71
CA ILE A 143 -4.53 3.46 -18.77
C ILE A 143 -5.98 3.85 -19.00
N THR A 144 -6.58 4.58 -18.08
CA THR A 144 -8.01 4.87 -18.04
C THR A 144 -8.31 6.32 -18.41
N ASN A 145 -9.58 6.61 -18.72
CA ASN A 145 -10.05 7.94 -19.14
C ASN A 145 -9.38 8.47 -20.41
N VAL A 146 -8.93 7.60 -21.31
CA VAL A 146 -8.37 7.99 -22.60
C VAL A 146 -9.51 8.46 -23.53
N PRO A 147 -9.47 9.69 -24.09
CA PRO A 147 -10.51 10.20 -24.97
C PRO A 147 -10.80 9.24 -26.12
N LEU A 148 -12.07 9.03 -26.42
CA LEU A 148 -12.60 8.13 -27.47
C LEU A 148 -12.35 6.64 -27.27
N MET A 149 -11.39 6.24 -26.42
CA MET A 149 -11.02 4.84 -26.19
C MET A 149 -11.47 4.30 -24.82
N GLY A 150 -11.80 5.18 -23.85
CA GLY A 150 -12.16 4.81 -22.49
C GLY A 150 -10.96 4.27 -21.71
N SER A 151 -10.54 3.04 -21.96
CA SER A 151 -9.34 2.46 -21.31
C SER A 151 -8.49 1.65 -22.31
N LEU A 152 -7.17 1.77 -22.15
CA LEU A 152 -6.17 0.99 -22.87
C LEU A 152 -5.60 -0.09 -21.94
N LYS A 153 -5.54 -1.33 -22.43
CA LYS A 153 -4.85 -2.43 -21.76
C LYS A 153 -3.38 -2.44 -22.19
N LEU A 154 -2.47 -2.51 -21.23
CA LEU A 154 -1.06 -2.70 -21.56
C LEU A 154 -0.78 -4.17 -21.89
N ASP A 155 0.19 -4.39 -22.76
CA ASP A 155 0.62 -5.73 -23.17
C ASP A 155 1.43 -6.39 -22.03
N MET A 156 0.79 -7.29 -21.28
CA MET A 156 1.39 -7.98 -20.13
C MET A 156 2.43 -9.03 -20.51
N SER A 157 2.69 -9.27 -21.81
CA SER A 157 3.82 -10.10 -22.25
C SER A 157 5.17 -9.40 -22.08
N LYS A 158 5.16 -8.08 -21.92
CA LYS A 158 6.37 -7.29 -21.68
C LYS A 158 6.78 -7.36 -20.20
N PRO A 159 8.08 -7.26 -19.93
CA PRO A 159 8.59 -7.20 -18.55
C PRO A 159 7.94 -6.06 -17.77
N ILE A 160 7.57 -6.33 -16.52
CA ILE A 160 6.83 -5.38 -15.68
C ILE A 160 7.55 -4.03 -15.49
N GLN A 161 8.88 -4.05 -15.44
CA GLN A 161 9.70 -2.83 -15.36
C GLN A 161 9.60 -1.95 -16.61
N THR A 162 9.20 -2.52 -17.77
CA THR A 162 8.95 -1.76 -19.00
C THR A 162 7.54 -1.14 -18.99
N LEU A 163 6.59 -1.79 -18.30
CA LEU A 163 5.22 -1.30 -18.15
C LEU A 163 5.12 -0.19 -17.10
N ILE A 164 6.01 -0.23 -16.10
CA ILE A 164 6.16 0.79 -15.06
C ILE A 164 7.61 1.30 -15.13
N ASP A 165 7.89 2.12 -16.14
CA ASP A 165 9.23 2.51 -16.55
C ASP A 165 9.87 3.61 -15.68
N ILE A 166 9.06 4.40 -14.98
CA ILE A 166 9.53 5.52 -14.16
C ILE A 166 9.66 5.08 -12.71
N ASP A 167 10.82 5.30 -12.08
CA ASP A 167 11.11 4.90 -10.70
C ASP A 167 10.11 5.47 -9.68
N SER A 168 9.62 6.70 -9.90
CA SER A 168 8.58 7.28 -9.06
C SER A 168 7.26 6.50 -9.13
N ASN A 169 6.88 6.00 -10.31
CA ASN A 169 5.67 5.17 -10.48
C ASN A 169 5.83 3.81 -9.80
N ARG A 170 7.03 3.21 -9.89
CA ARG A 170 7.37 1.96 -9.17
C ARG A 170 7.24 2.14 -7.66
N THR A 171 7.75 3.26 -7.15
CA THR A 171 7.63 3.62 -5.73
C THR A 171 6.17 3.75 -5.30
N LEU A 172 5.31 4.38 -6.10
CA LEU A 172 3.88 4.49 -5.82
C LEU A 172 3.21 3.12 -5.78
N VAL A 173 3.45 2.26 -6.77
CA VAL A 173 2.91 0.90 -6.80
C VAL A 173 3.33 0.09 -5.56
N VAL A 174 4.61 0.14 -5.19
CA VAL A 174 5.12 -0.55 -3.99
C VAL A 174 4.47 0.00 -2.72
N SER A 175 4.30 1.32 -2.63
CA SER A 175 3.70 1.95 -1.46
C SER A 175 2.25 1.49 -1.24
N GLU A 176 1.47 1.28 -2.30
CA GLU A 176 0.10 0.76 -2.22
C GLU A 176 0.07 -0.66 -1.62
N PHE A 177 0.95 -1.57 -2.08
CA PHE A 177 1.03 -2.91 -1.50
C PHE A 177 1.53 -2.90 -0.06
N ASN A 178 2.50 -2.06 0.27
CA ASN A 178 2.98 -1.89 1.64
C ASN A 178 1.89 -1.31 2.57
N ASN A 179 1.04 -0.41 2.06
CA ASN A 179 -0.13 0.11 2.77
C ASN A 179 -1.16 -1.00 3.04
N LEU A 180 -1.48 -1.81 2.02
CA LEU A 180 -2.39 -2.96 2.18
C LEU A 180 -1.89 -3.94 3.25
N ILE A 181 -0.60 -4.29 3.26
CA ILE A 181 -0.03 -5.14 4.31
C ILE A 181 -0.24 -4.52 5.69
N ARG A 182 0.05 -3.23 5.85
CA ARG A 182 -0.11 -2.53 7.13
C ARG A 182 -1.55 -2.53 7.61
N GLU A 183 -2.50 -2.21 6.74
CA GLU A 183 -3.92 -2.19 7.07
C GLU A 183 -4.43 -3.58 7.47
N ILE A 184 -4.14 -4.60 6.67
CA ILE A 184 -4.53 -5.98 6.96
C ILE A 184 -3.93 -6.42 8.30
N SER A 185 -2.63 -6.20 8.48
CA SER A 185 -1.91 -6.67 9.65
C SER A 185 -2.32 -5.94 10.94
N LYS A 186 -2.54 -4.62 10.86
CA LYS A 186 -2.98 -3.80 11.99
C LYS A 186 -4.37 -4.22 12.47
N LYS A 187 -5.33 -4.38 11.56
CA LYS A 187 -6.70 -4.79 11.90
C LYS A 187 -6.78 -6.24 12.36
N ALA A 188 -5.99 -7.15 11.76
CA ALA A 188 -5.90 -8.52 12.23
C ALA A 188 -5.35 -8.60 13.66
N LYS A 189 -4.35 -7.76 14.00
CA LYS A 189 -3.82 -7.67 15.37
C LYS A 189 -4.86 -7.09 16.34
N SER A 190 -5.56 -6.02 15.99
CA SER A 190 -6.57 -5.40 16.88
C SER A 190 -7.77 -6.30 17.16
N ALA A 191 -8.07 -7.27 16.29
CA ALA A 191 -9.11 -8.27 16.54
C ALA A 191 -8.77 -9.24 17.68
N ASN A 192 -7.50 -9.28 18.12
CA ASN A 192 -7.02 -10.12 19.23
C ASN A 192 -7.01 -9.40 20.59
N ASP A 193 -7.26 -8.08 20.61
CA ASP A 193 -7.18 -7.26 21.83
C ASP A 193 -8.55 -7.16 22.58
N TRP A 194 -9.50 -8.13 22.37
CA TRP A 194 -10.83 -8.20 23.01
C TRP A 194 -10.94 -9.32 24.02
#